data_b61dd86f281499076881c3c56af2fe39
#
_entry.id   b61dd86f281499076881c3c56af2fe39
#
_cell.length_a   1.000
_cell.length_b   1.000
_cell.length_c   1.000
_cell.angle_alpha   90.00
_cell.angle_beta   90.00
_cell.angle_gamma   90.00
#
_symmetry.space_group_name_H-M   'P 1'
#
loop_
_entity.id
_entity.type
_entity.pdbx_description
1 polymer ?
#
loop_
_entity_poly.entity_id
_entity_poly.type
_entity_poly.pdbx_seq_one_letter_code
_entity_poly.pdbx_strand_id
1 'polypeptide(L)'
;MIKISAILILSFVCSITSWAQQPKLVPHPIHLKNGKQFSLNLPANFEIIPAAEGLKRVRFFAQAPDRRMFVTDMYDLTDNKKGTVYILDDWNADTGKFGKIIPYLTGLRNPNSVQFYTDAQGQDWLYLAETHQLTRQKFSRGETQPSSKAEVLATFPDYGLSYKYGGWHLTRTIAIGGNGKIYVSVGSSCNACVEKEKVRASVIEMNPDGSEQRIYATGLRNAVGLKWIGRFLFATNQGSDHLGRKKPDETFYALKQDVDYGWPACYSWQGKVLADPKFKRASGCKNIPSPYTYFPSHSSALGFDYFDDPHTDSTIKNAFLVALHGSTDEAIGHGYQIAMMRKGQKLETFMDGFLVGKKVYGRPADIYKIDEKSFYFSDDRAGVIYYVREK
;
A
#
# COMPACT_ATOMS: atom_id res chain seq x y z
N MET A 1 25.60 19.79 -71.97
CA MET A 1 24.54 19.37 -71.07
C MET A 1 25.13 18.40 -70.07
N ILE A 2 25.44 18.88 -68.86
CA ILE A 2 26.04 18.08 -67.78
C ILE A 2 24.89 17.69 -66.82
N LYS A 3 24.64 16.38 -66.70
CA LYS A 3 23.65 15.85 -65.73
C LYS A 3 24.32 15.70 -64.35
N ILE A 4 23.86 16.48 -63.40
CA ILE A 4 24.24 16.33 -62.00
C ILE A 4 23.26 15.37 -61.36
N SER A 5 23.74 14.17 -60.95
CA SER A 5 22.97 13.21 -60.15
C SER A 5 23.14 13.56 -58.69
N ALA A 6 22.04 13.94 -58.04
CA ALA A 6 22.01 14.14 -56.59
C ALA A 6 21.89 12.77 -55.87
N ILE A 7 22.90 12.45 -55.07
CA ILE A 7 22.88 11.27 -54.17
C ILE A 7 22.20 11.71 -52.89
N LEU A 8 21.02 11.14 -52.60
CA LEU A 8 20.31 11.29 -51.34
C LEU A 8 20.94 10.34 -50.32
N ILE A 9 21.67 10.89 -49.35
CA ILE A 9 22.16 10.11 -48.19
C ILE A 9 21.04 10.05 -47.16
N LEU A 10 20.40 8.89 -47.05
CA LEU A 10 19.42 8.58 -46.00
C LEU A 10 20.20 8.26 -44.71
N SER A 11 20.28 9.21 -43.79
CA SER A 11 20.83 8.97 -42.46
C SER A 11 19.80 8.20 -41.61
N PHE A 12 20.05 6.91 -41.41
CA PHE A 12 19.33 6.08 -40.47
C PHE A 12 19.71 6.51 -39.03
N VAL A 13 18.85 7.29 -38.37
CA VAL A 13 18.97 7.54 -36.92
C VAL A 13 18.51 6.28 -36.20
N CYS A 14 19.46 5.45 -35.83
CA CYS A 14 19.22 4.29 -34.98
C CYS A 14 18.89 4.81 -33.53
N SER A 15 17.63 4.92 -33.19
CA SER A 15 17.20 5.23 -31.85
C SER A 15 17.56 4.03 -30.97
N ILE A 16 18.69 4.10 -30.28
CA ILE A 16 19.06 3.13 -29.24
C ILE A 16 18.09 3.36 -28.08
N THR A 17 17.03 2.57 -28.00
CA THR A 17 16.23 2.45 -26.78
C THR A 17 17.12 1.77 -25.73
N SER A 18 17.74 2.58 -24.89
CA SER A 18 18.44 2.11 -23.70
C SER A 18 17.41 1.41 -22.81
N TRP A 19 17.41 0.09 -22.82
CA TRP A 19 16.72 -0.71 -21.83
C TRP A 19 17.42 -0.43 -20.49
N ALA A 20 16.76 0.24 -19.57
CA ALA A 20 17.30 0.40 -18.22
C ALA A 20 17.55 -1.00 -17.66
N GLN A 21 18.81 -1.31 -17.43
CA GLN A 21 19.21 -2.59 -16.83
C GLN A 21 18.68 -2.61 -15.40
N GLN A 22 18.04 -3.71 -14.99
CA GLN A 22 17.58 -3.88 -13.60
C GLN A 22 18.76 -3.58 -12.65
N PRO A 23 18.55 -2.76 -11.61
CA PRO A 23 19.62 -2.48 -10.66
C PRO A 23 20.07 -3.78 -10.00
N LYS A 24 21.40 -4.00 -9.97
CA LYS A 24 21.98 -5.17 -9.30
C LYS A 24 21.73 -5.05 -7.80
N LEU A 25 20.97 -5.98 -7.24
CA LEU A 25 20.76 -6.07 -5.80
C LEU A 25 22.01 -6.67 -5.13
N VAL A 26 22.39 -6.10 -3.99
CA VAL A 26 23.47 -6.59 -3.14
C VAL A 26 22.95 -6.77 -1.70
N PRO A 27 23.51 -7.71 -0.92
CA PRO A 27 23.08 -7.94 0.45
C PRO A 27 23.51 -6.81 1.37
N HIS A 28 22.56 -6.31 2.18
CA HIS A 28 22.76 -5.37 3.27
C HIS A 28 22.45 -6.09 4.58
N PRO A 29 23.43 -6.30 5.46
CA PRO A 29 23.23 -6.96 6.74
C PRO A 29 22.27 -6.17 7.65
N ILE A 30 21.30 -6.85 8.22
CA ILE A 30 20.35 -6.32 9.19
C ILE A 30 20.62 -6.96 10.55
N HIS A 31 20.82 -6.13 11.56
CA HIS A 31 21.01 -6.52 12.95
C HIS A 31 19.92 -5.87 13.80
N LEU A 32 18.99 -6.65 14.31
CA LEU A 32 17.90 -6.15 15.15
C LEU A 32 18.25 -6.26 16.64
N LYS A 33 17.68 -5.36 17.45
CA LYS A 33 17.89 -5.33 18.92
C LYS A 33 17.49 -6.64 19.62
N ASN A 34 16.56 -7.40 19.03
CA ASN A 34 16.14 -8.71 19.54
C ASN A 34 17.10 -9.86 19.18
N GLY A 35 18.28 -9.56 18.63
CA GLY A 35 19.32 -10.52 18.26
C GLY A 35 19.14 -11.19 16.90
N LYS A 36 18.05 -10.93 16.17
CA LYS A 36 17.87 -11.48 14.82
C LYS A 36 18.86 -10.82 13.85
N GLN A 37 19.46 -11.66 13.01
CA GLN A 37 20.37 -11.25 11.94
C GLN A 37 19.96 -11.89 10.63
N PHE A 38 19.94 -11.11 9.56
CA PHE A 38 19.64 -11.53 8.19
C PHE A 38 20.12 -10.46 7.21
N SER A 39 19.96 -10.67 5.92
CA SER A 39 20.26 -9.65 4.92
C SER A 39 19.02 -9.34 4.09
N LEU A 40 18.83 -8.06 3.79
CA LEU A 40 17.94 -7.60 2.74
C LEU A 40 18.78 -7.18 1.55
N ASN A 41 18.36 -7.55 0.34
CA ASN A 41 19.06 -7.20 -0.89
C ASN A 41 18.38 -6.01 -1.55
N LEU A 42 19.13 -4.94 -1.81
CA LEU A 42 18.67 -3.75 -2.50
C LEU A 42 19.84 -3.16 -3.33
N PRO A 43 19.62 -2.14 -4.19
CA PRO A 43 20.70 -1.58 -5.01
C PRO A 43 21.85 -1.05 -4.15
N ALA A 44 23.08 -1.21 -4.64
CA ALA A 44 24.32 -0.90 -3.87
C ALA A 44 24.44 0.57 -3.45
N ASN A 45 23.80 1.48 -4.21
CA ASN A 45 23.76 2.91 -3.93
C ASN A 45 22.73 3.30 -2.86
N PHE A 46 22.00 2.33 -2.27
CA PHE A 46 21.08 2.57 -1.16
C PHE A 46 21.67 2.11 0.17
N GLU A 47 21.16 2.70 1.22
CA GLU A 47 21.39 2.31 2.61
C GLU A 47 20.06 1.97 3.26
N ILE A 48 20.06 0.99 4.14
CA ILE A 48 18.87 0.58 4.90
C ILE A 48 19.20 0.51 6.39
N ILE A 49 18.38 1.13 7.22
CA ILE A 49 18.56 1.27 8.67
C ILE A 49 17.26 0.87 9.38
N PRO A 50 17.30 -0.02 10.40
CA PRO A 50 16.20 -0.20 11.32
C PRO A 50 15.96 1.09 12.12
N ALA A 51 14.97 1.90 11.69
CA ALA A 51 14.68 3.22 12.24
C ALA A 51 13.87 3.18 13.54
N ALA A 52 12.97 2.19 13.67
CA ALA A 52 12.23 1.90 14.89
C ALA A 52 11.99 0.40 15.02
N GLU A 53 12.13 -0.14 16.22
CA GLU A 53 12.05 -1.57 16.52
C GLU A 53 11.19 -1.84 17.77
N GLY A 54 10.73 -3.08 17.94
CA GLY A 54 9.96 -3.51 19.11
C GLY A 54 8.45 -3.34 18.97
N LEU A 55 7.98 -2.96 17.79
CA LEU A 55 6.57 -2.94 17.42
C LEU A 55 6.06 -4.39 17.24
N LYS A 56 4.75 -4.56 17.08
CA LYS A 56 4.14 -5.90 16.89
C LYS A 56 3.84 -6.16 15.42
N ARG A 57 2.78 -5.54 14.92
CA ARG A 57 2.35 -5.65 13.52
C ARG A 57 2.09 -4.25 12.97
N VAL A 58 3.19 -3.54 12.78
CA VAL A 58 3.21 -2.17 12.27
C VAL A 58 2.68 -2.12 10.83
N ARG A 59 1.79 -1.15 10.56
CA ARG A 59 1.07 -1.08 9.29
C ARG A 59 1.35 0.22 8.55
N PHE A 60 0.42 1.16 8.53
CA PHE A 60 0.42 2.31 7.64
C PHE A 60 0.87 3.59 8.34
N PHE A 61 1.60 4.41 7.60
CA PHE A 61 2.14 5.68 8.05
C PHE A 61 1.22 6.85 7.72
N ALA A 62 1.30 7.90 8.56
CA ALA A 62 0.82 9.23 8.23
C ALA A 62 1.72 10.28 8.90
N GLN A 63 2.03 11.35 8.19
CA GLN A 63 2.70 12.50 8.78
C GLN A 63 1.66 13.47 9.34
N ALA A 64 1.83 13.83 10.59
CA ALA A 64 1.00 14.82 11.25
C ALA A 64 1.33 16.26 10.80
N PRO A 65 0.42 17.23 10.99
CA PRO A 65 0.66 18.64 10.66
C PRO A 65 1.85 19.29 11.38
N ASP A 66 2.29 18.68 12.49
CA ASP A 66 3.51 19.07 13.22
C ASP A 66 4.78 18.32 12.77
N ARG A 67 4.69 17.58 11.64
CA ARG A 67 5.74 16.80 10.99
C ARG A 67 6.17 15.51 11.70
N ARG A 68 5.61 15.19 12.87
CA ARG A 68 5.86 13.88 13.48
C ARG A 68 5.22 12.77 12.65
N MET A 69 5.86 11.61 12.65
CA MET A 69 5.33 10.44 11.95
C MET A 69 4.45 9.62 12.89
N PHE A 70 3.26 9.30 12.42
CA PHE A 70 2.35 8.37 13.09
C PHE A 70 2.33 7.05 12.33
N VAL A 71 2.14 5.96 13.07
CA VAL A 71 2.04 4.62 12.49
C VAL A 71 1.03 3.78 13.27
N THR A 72 0.25 3.00 12.53
CA THR A 72 -0.68 2.04 13.12
C THR A 72 0.00 0.70 13.40
N ASP A 73 -0.45 -0.01 14.43
CA ASP A 73 -0.02 -1.36 14.79
C ASP A 73 -1.24 -2.20 15.13
N MET A 74 -1.50 -3.25 14.34
CA MET A 74 -2.65 -4.15 14.52
C MET A 74 -2.44 -5.18 15.64
N TYR A 75 -1.27 -5.24 16.25
CA TYR A 75 -0.82 -6.24 17.20
C TYR A 75 -0.58 -7.63 16.57
N ASP A 76 -1.58 -8.26 15.96
CA ASP A 76 -1.48 -9.52 15.22
C ASP A 76 -2.55 -9.60 14.10
N LEU A 77 -2.69 -10.77 13.45
CA LEU A 77 -3.67 -10.99 12.37
C LEU A 77 -5.03 -11.49 12.85
N THR A 78 -5.20 -11.66 14.14
CA THR A 78 -6.52 -12.00 14.70
C THR A 78 -7.38 -10.76 14.82
N ASP A 79 -8.69 -10.92 14.91
CA ASP A 79 -9.57 -9.83 15.29
C ASP A 79 -9.41 -9.57 16.80
N ASN A 80 -8.79 -8.46 17.14
CA ASN A 80 -8.41 -8.15 18.51
C ASN A 80 -8.57 -6.65 18.80
N LYS A 81 -8.57 -6.29 20.09
CA LYS A 81 -8.59 -4.91 20.63
C LYS A 81 -7.27 -4.53 21.29
N LYS A 82 -6.15 -4.98 20.73
CA LYS A 82 -4.81 -4.72 21.26
C LYS A 82 -4.00 -3.75 20.37
N GLY A 83 -4.63 -3.26 19.32
CA GLY A 83 -3.99 -2.35 18.36
C GLY A 83 -3.66 -1.00 18.98
N THR A 84 -2.69 -0.33 18.38
CA THR A 84 -2.13 0.94 18.86
C THR A 84 -1.84 1.85 17.66
N VAL A 85 -1.98 3.14 17.85
CA VAL A 85 -1.36 4.17 17.01
C VAL A 85 -0.18 4.72 17.78
N TYR A 86 1.01 4.69 17.20
CA TYR A 86 2.23 5.24 17.78
C TYR A 86 2.63 6.55 17.10
N ILE A 87 3.23 7.44 17.90
CA ILE A 87 4.02 8.58 17.40
C ILE A 87 5.47 8.13 17.35
N LEU A 88 6.11 8.33 16.20
CA LEU A 88 7.54 8.20 16.02
C LEU A 88 8.13 9.61 16.13
N ASP A 89 8.92 9.85 17.15
CA ASP A 89 9.40 11.19 17.51
C ASP A 89 10.92 11.18 17.70
N ASP A 90 11.49 12.38 17.83
CA ASP A 90 12.92 12.57 18.05
C ASP A 90 13.75 11.93 16.91
N TRP A 91 13.43 12.32 15.67
CA TRP A 91 14.14 11.86 14.48
C TRP A 91 15.56 12.37 14.45
N ASN A 92 16.53 11.47 14.36
CA ASN A 92 17.94 11.76 14.18
C ASN A 92 18.36 11.42 12.74
N ALA A 93 18.60 12.44 11.92
CA ALA A 93 18.94 12.28 10.51
C ALA A 93 20.32 11.61 10.29
N ASP A 94 21.29 11.82 11.20
CA ASP A 94 22.62 11.25 11.10
C ASP A 94 22.60 9.73 11.27
N THR A 95 21.80 9.26 12.24
CA THR A 95 21.69 7.83 12.54
C THR A 95 20.54 7.16 11.79
N GLY A 96 19.62 7.91 11.19
CA GLY A 96 18.44 7.38 10.52
C GLY A 96 17.46 6.68 11.49
N LYS A 97 17.35 7.15 12.73
CA LYS A 97 16.56 6.50 13.79
C LYS A 97 15.63 7.47 14.51
N PHE A 98 14.50 6.94 14.95
CA PHE A 98 13.64 7.63 15.92
C PHE A 98 14.13 7.37 17.33
N GLY A 99 14.26 8.43 18.13
CA GLY A 99 14.64 8.34 19.54
C GLY A 99 13.50 7.88 20.44
N LYS A 100 12.25 8.13 20.03
CA LYS A 100 11.06 7.83 20.83
C LYS A 100 9.98 7.15 20.01
N ILE A 101 9.32 6.16 20.61
CA ILE A 101 8.11 5.49 20.11
C ILE A 101 7.06 5.67 21.21
N ILE A 102 6.08 6.54 20.98
CA ILE A 102 5.11 6.96 22.01
C ILE A 102 3.75 6.36 21.65
N PRO A 103 3.12 5.51 22.52
CA PRO A 103 1.75 5.08 22.34
C PRO A 103 0.81 6.29 22.44
N TYR A 104 0.08 6.58 21.35
CA TYR A 104 -0.85 7.72 21.28
C TYR A 104 -2.29 7.29 21.48
N LEU A 105 -2.75 6.26 20.76
CA LEU A 105 -4.06 5.61 20.95
C LEU A 105 -3.84 4.13 21.17
N THR A 106 -4.53 3.56 22.16
CA THR A 106 -4.40 2.12 22.53
C THR A 106 -5.77 1.46 22.63
N GLY A 107 -5.80 0.13 22.71
CA GLY A 107 -7.05 -0.62 22.83
C GLY A 107 -7.88 -0.64 21.55
N LEU A 108 -7.27 -0.40 20.41
CA LEU A 108 -7.91 -0.26 19.10
C LEU A 108 -8.16 -1.63 18.46
N ARG A 109 -9.27 -1.72 17.72
CA ARG A 109 -9.62 -2.94 17.00
C ARG A 109 -9.00 -2.96 15.60
N ASN A 110 -7.85 -3.62 15.47
CA ASN A 110 -7.10 -3.80 14.22
C ASN A 110 -6.94 -2.48 13.42
N PRO A 111 -6.35 -1.42 13.98
CA PRO A 111 -6.14 -0.17 13.28
C PRO A 111 -5.18 -0.40 12.11
N ASN A 112 -5.61 -0.11 10.88
CA ASN A 112 -4.75 -0.28 9.72
C ASN A 112 -4.24 1.05 9.17
N SER A 113 -5.04 2.10 9.21
CA SER A 113 -4.71 3.38 8.59
C SER A 113 -5.11 4.55 9.47
N VAL A 114 -4.22 5.50 9.59
CA VAL A 114 -4.42 6.82 10.21
C VAL A 114 -4.12 7.88 9.15
N GLN A 115 -4.83 9.00 9.18
CA GLN A 115 -4.60 10.14 8.29
C GLN A 115 -4.87 11.46 9.02
N PHE A 116 -4.27 12.53 8.52
CA PHE A 116 -4.50 13.88 9.03
C PHE A 116 -5.12 14.78 7.96
N TYR A 117 -5.97 15.69 8.39
CA TYR A 117 -6.59 16.68 7.54
C TYR A 117 -6.74 17.99 8.30
N THR A 118 -6.31 19.10 7.69
CA THR A 118 -6.55 20.44 8.21
C THR A 118 -7.75 21.02 7.47
N ASP A 119 -8.80 21.39 8.20
CA ASP A 119 -10.01 21.94 7.60
C ASP A 119 -9.84 23.41 7.19
N ALA A 120 -10.86 23.97 6.55
CA ALA A 120 -10.86 25.36 6.09
C ALA A 120 -10.78 26.40 7.23
N GLN A 121 -11.08 26.01 8.47
CA GLN A 121 -10.97 26.81 9.67
C GLN A 121 -9.59 26.68 10.33
N GLY A 122 -8.70 25.87 9.77
CA GLY A 122 -7.36 25.62 10.29
C GLY A 122 -7.32 24.61 11.45
N GLN A 123 -8.43 23.90 11.73
CA GLN A 123 -8.44 22.83 12.72
C GLN A 123 -7.83 21.57 12.12
N ASP A 124 -6.82 21.03 12.79
CA ASP A 124 -6.23 19.75 12.45
C ASP A 124 -7.08 18.59 13.02
N TRP A 125 -7.34 17.59 12.19
CA TRP A 125 -8.12 16.39 12.50
C TRP A 125 -7.27 15.14 12.26
N LEU A 126 -7.36 14.19 13.18
CA LEU A 126 -6.87 12.83 13.00
C LEU A 126 -8.03 11.92 12.65
N TYR A 127 -7.90 11.18 11.56
CA TYR A 127 -8.83 10.13 11.12
C TYR A 127 -8.20 8.76 11.38
N LEU A 128 -8.98 7.83 11.92
CA LEU A 128 -8.54 6.47 12.22
C LEU A 128 -9.53 5.46 11.66
N ALA A 129 -9.03 4.50 10.88
CA ALA A 129 -9.82 3.38 10.38
C ALA A 129 -9.48 2.09 11.14
N GLU A 130 -10.49 1.57 11.79
CA GLU A 130 -10.53 0.27 12.46
C GLU A 130 -11.38 -0.71 11.64
N THR A 131 -11.38 -1.99 11.98
CA THR A 131 -12.19 -3.00 11.27
C THR A 131 -13.67 -2.60 11.15
N HIS A 132 -14.25 -2.06 12.20
CA HIS A 132 -15.69 -1.83 12.35
C HIS A 132 -16.14 -0.38 12.16
N GLN A 133 -15.20 0.56 12.15
CA GLN A 133 -15.55 1.99 12.12
C GLN A 133 -14.44 2.86 11.52
N LEU A 134 -14.86 4.04 11.04
CA LEU A 134 -14.03 5.21 10.80
C LEU A 134 -14.35 6.23 11.88
N THR A 135 -13.33 6.74 12.54
CA THR A 135 -13.46 7.83 13.52
C THR A 135 -12.61 9.03 13.11
N ARG A 136 -12.97 10.20 13.64
CA ARG A 136 -12.08 11.36 13.67
C ARG A 136 -12.05 11.99 15.06
N GLN A 137 -10.97 12.70 15.34
CA GLN A 137 -10.84 13.53 16.54
C GLN A 137 -10.00 14.77 16.22
N LYS A 138 -10.22 15.85 16.98
CA LYS A 138 -9.36 17.03 16.87
C LYS A 138 -7.94 16.64 17.27
N PHE A 139 -6.98 17.18 16.53
CA PHE A 139 -5.57 16.99 16.80
C PHE A 139 -4.94 18.34 17.17
N SER A 140 -4.14 18.35 18.24
CA SER A 140 -3.36 19.50 18.66
C SER A 140 -1.88 19.24 18.41
N ARG A 141 -1.22 20.15 17.69
CA ARG A 141 0.20 20.00 17.37
C ARG A 141 1.05 19.86 18.63
N GLY A 142 1.93 18.90 18.68
CA GLY A 142 2.79 18.59 19.81
C GLY A 142 2.16 17.72 20.89
N GLU A 143 0.85 17.40 20.82
CA GLU A 143 0.22 16.50 21.80
C GLU A 143 0.80 15.08 21.72
N THR A 144 0.88 14.41 22.86
CA THR A 144 1.31 13.01 22.99
C THR A 144 0.20 12.09 23.47
N GLN A 145 -0.95 12.66 23.76
CA GLN A 145 -2.20 11.98 24.11
C GLN A 145 -3.35 12.79 23.50
N PRO A 146 -4.46 12.13 23.10
CA PRO A 146 -5.60 12.82 22.53
C PRO A 146 -6.19 13.88 23.49
N SER A 147 -6.37 15.08 22.99
CA SER A 147 -7.01 16.20 23.72
C SER A 147 -8.53 16.25 23.53
N SER A 148 -9.09 15.43 22.63
CA SER A 148 -10.52 15.40 22.32
C SER A 148 -11.05 13.95 22.23
N LYS A 149 -12.37 13.81 22.36
CA LYS A 149 -13.04 12.53 22.11
C LYS A 149 -13.17 12.28 20.60
N ALA A 150 -13.07 11.00 20.22
CA ALA A 150 -13.32 10.58 18.84
C ALA A 150 -14.82 10.61 18.51
N GLU A 151 -15.12 11.07 17.29
CA GLU A 151 -16.44 11.03 16.66
C GLU A 151 -16.48 9.85 15.69
N VAL A 152 -17.54 9.04 15.71
CA VAL A 152 -17.75 7.96 14.72
C VAL A 152 -18.37 8.58 13.48
N LEU A 153 -17.68 8.48 12.34
CA LEU A 153 -18.15 9.00 11.04
C LEU A 153 -18.86 7.94 10.22
N ALA A 154 -18.39 6.70 10.29
CA ALA A 154 -18.96 5.57 9.57
C ALA A 154 -18.76 4.27 10.35
N THR A 155 -19.70 3.34 10.21
CA THR A 155 -19.57 1.97 10.69
C THR A 155 -19.51 1.00 9.51
N PHE A 156 -18.75 -0.08 9.67
CA PHE A 156 -18.57 -1.10 8.64
C PHE A 156 -19.12 -2.44 9.12
N PRO A 157 -19.70 -3.25 8.22
CA PRO A 157 -20.14 -4.60 8.56
C PRO A 157 -18.99 -5.43 9.11
N ASP A 158 -19.20 -6.09 10.24
CA ASP A 158 -18.29 -7.06 10.83
C ASP A 158 -19.08 -8.21 11.47
N TYR A 159 -18.39 -9.30 11.82
CA TYR A 159 -19.02 -10.46 12.44
C TYR A 159 -18.70 -10.59 13.94
N GLY A 160 -18.10 -9.53 14.52
CA GLY A 160 -17.70 -9.50 15.92
C GLY A 160 -16.37 -10.22 16.19
N LEU A 161 -15.81 -9.97 17.38
CA LEU A 161 -14.51 -10.50 17.82
C LEU A 161 -14.43 -12.02 17.90
N SER A 162 -15.57 -12.70 18.04
CA SER A 162 -15.64 -14.17 18.13
C SER A 162 -15.45 -14.88 16.78
N TYR A 163 -15.61 -14.16 15.69
CA TYR A 163 -15.46 -14.72 14.35
C TYR A 163 -13.99 -14.69 13.93
N LYS A 164 -13.47 -15.84 13.50
CA LYS A 164 -12.10 -15.94 13.02
C LYS A 164 -11.88 -14.96 11.85
N TYR A 165 -10.91 -14.06 11.99
CA TYR A 165 -10.59 -13.01 11.03
C TYR A 165 -11.67 -11.91 10.86
N GLY A 166 -12.55 -11.67 11.84
CA GLY A 166 -13.49 -10.54 11.82
C GLY A 166 -14.32 -10.39 10.53
N GLY A 167 -14.59 -11.49 9.85
CA GLY A 167 -15.20 -11.50 8.54
C GLY A 167 -14.21 -11.29 7.39
N TRP A 168 -13.09 -12.01 7.39
CA TRP A 168 -12.02 -12.10 6.38
C TRP A 168 -11.06 -10.90 6.31
N HIS A 169 -11.48 -9.77 5.77
CA HIS A 169 -10.59 -8.64 5.56
C HIS A 169 -10.81 -7.60 6.67
N LEU A 170 -9.89 -7.59 7.64
CA LEU A 170 -9.96 -6.73 8.83
C LEU A 170 -9.58 -5.27 8.54
N THR A 171 -8.79 -5.04 7.50
CA THR A 171 -8.18 -3.74 7.24
C THR A 171 -9.14 -2.77 6.55
N ARG A 172 -9.06 -1.50 6.94
CA ARG A 172 -9.67 -0.34 6.26
C ARG A 172 -8.58 0.68 6.04
N THR A 173 -8.45 1.18 4.82
CA THR A 173 -7.40 2.17 4.48
C THR A 173 -8.05 3.47 4.08
N ILE A 174 -7.54 4.57 4.63
CA ILE A 174 -8.00 5.94 4.38
C ILE A 174 -7.08 6.59 3.34
N ALA A 175 -7.68 7.28 2.38
CA ALA A 175 -6.99 8.28 1.55
C ALA A 175 -7.78 9.58 1.57
N ILE A 176 -7.08 10.71 1.64
CA ILE A 176 -7.72 12.03 1.58
C ILE A 176 -7.37 12.66 0.24
N GLY A 177 -8.38 13.05 -0.51
CA GLY A 177 -8.22 13.64 -1.83
C GLY A 177 -7.90 15.14 -1.77
N GLY A 178 -7.26 15.67 -2.80
CA GLY A 178 -7.08 17.12 -2.96
C GLY A 178 -8.40 17.91 -3.06
N ASN A 179 -9.52 17.21 -3.27
CA ASN A 179 -10.89 17.76 -3.18
C ASN A 179 -11.44 17.82 -1.74
N GLY A 180 -10.63 17.47 -0.74
CA GLY A 180 -11.03 17.42 0.67
C GLY A 180 -11.88 16.20 1.06
N LYS A 181 -12.29 15.34 0.12
CA LYS A 181 -13.10 14.15 0.43
C LYS A 181 -12.23 13.04 1.06
N ILE A 182 -12.88 12.24 1.91
CA ILE A 182 -12.31 11.05 2.55
C ILE A 182 -12.71 9.83 1.74
N TYR A 183 -11.75 8.96 1.44
CA TYR A 183 -11.95 7.69 0.75
C TYR A 183 -11.54 6.55 1.68
N VAL A 184 -12.38 5.51 1.79
CA VAL A 184 -12.08 4.36 2.66
C VAL A 184 -12.31 3.06 1.90
N SER A 185 -11.31 2.20 1.87
CA SER A 185 -11.46 0.86 1.31
C SER A 185 -12.07 -0.11 2.31
N VAL A 186 -13.00 -0.95 1.84
CA VAL A 186 -13.66 -1.97 2.63
C VAL A 186 -13.55 -3.31 1.89
N GLY A 187 -12.75 -4.23 2.42
CA GLY A 187 -12.53 -5.53 1.81
C GLY A 187 -13.76 -6.45 1.89
N SER A 188 -13.75 -7.51 1.10
CA SER A 188 -14.82 -8.51 1.04
C SER A 188 -14.97 -9.30 2.35
N SER A 189 -16.15 -9.89 2.54
CA SER A 189 -16.47 -10.75 3.69
C SER A 189 -15.99 -12.19 3.55
N CYS A 190 -15.39 -12.54 2.40
CA CYS A 190 -15.06 -13.91 2.03
C CYS A 190 -13.87 -13.96 1.07
N ASN A 191 -13.38 -15.16 0.82
CA ASN A 191 -12.38 -15.37 -0.23
C ASN A 191 -12.96 -15.09 -1.63
N ALA A 192 -14.13 -15.64 -1.96
CA ALA A 192 -14.86 -15.38 -3.18
C ALA A 192 -16.35 -15.66 -2.97
N CYS A 193 -17.18 -14.65 -3.00
CA CYS A 193 -18.64 -14.72 -2.88
C CYS A 193 -19.31 -13.49 -3.49
N VAL A 194 -20.62 -13.57 -3.67
CA VAL A 194 -21.45 -12.38 -3.90
C VAL A 194 -21.71 -11.75 -2.54
N GLU A 195 -21.28 -10.51 -2.36
CA GLU A 195 -21.47 -9.79 -1.09
C GLU A 195 -22.95 -9.49 -0.81
N LYS A 196 -23.30 -9.58 0.48
CA LYS A 196 -24.63 -9.18 0.95
C LYS A 196 -24.71 -7.68 1.20
N GLU A 197 -23.64 -7.11 1.76
CA GLU A 197 -23.54 -5.69 2.06
C GLU A 197 -22.80 -4.96 0.92
N LYS A 198 -23.47 -3.98 0.30
CA LYS A 198 -22.94 -3.22 -0.84
C LYS A 198 -21.62 -2.48 -0.55
N VAL A 199 -21.36 -2.17 0.71
CA VAL A 199 -20.12 -1.49 1.13
C VAL A 199 -18.89 -2.41 1.09
N ARG A 200 -19.10 -3.72 1.07
CA ARG A 200 -18.01 -4.70 0.97
C ARG A 200 -17.42 -4.73 -0.45
N ALA A 201 -16.15 -5.09 -0.56
CA ALA A 201 -15.42 -5.14 -1.83
C ALA A 201 -15.48 -3.81 -2.60
N SER A 202 -15.37 -2.68 -1.89
CA SER A 202 -15.57 -1.34 -2.43
C SER A 202 -14.59 -0.31 -1.84
N VAL A 203 -14.59 0.87 -2.45
CA VAL A 203 -14.09 2.11 -1.85
C VAL A 203 -15.29 3.05 -1.70
N ILE A 204 -15.48 3.59 -0.50
CA ILE A 204 -16.50 4.61 -0.21
C ILE A 204 -15.87 6.00 -0.20
N GLU A 205 -16.67 7.00 -0.49
CA GLU A 205 -16.30 8.42 -0.43
C GLU A 205 -17.26 9.14 0.51
N MET A 206 -16.77 10.14 1.24
CA MET A 206 -17.58 11.01 2.11
C MET A 206 -16.92 12.37 2.30
N ASN A 207 -17.67 13.31 2.83
CA ASN A 207 -17.12 14.58 3.33
C ASN A 207 -16.25 14.37 4.57
N PRO A 208 -15.38 15.33 4.96
CA PRO A 208 -14.56 15.24 6.17
C PRO A 208 -15.34 15.05 7.47
N ASP A 209 -16.61 15.45 7.50
CA ASP A 209 -17.52 15.26 8.65
C ASP A 209 -18.32 13.96 8.62
N GLY A 210 -18.06 13.10 7.62
CA GLY A 210 -18.76 11.84 7.42
C GLY A 210 -20.09 11.96 6.65
N SER A 211 -20.52 13.17 6.28
CA SER A 211 -21.74 13.36 5.47
C SER A 211 -21.53 12.95 4.01
N GLU A 212 -22.62 12.86 3.25
CA GLU A 212 -22.64 12.52 1.81
C GLU A 212 -21.92 11.20 1.47
N GLN A 213 -22.07 10.21 2.32
CA GLN A 213 -21.48 8.89 2.10
C GLN A 213 -22.05 8.24 0.82
N ARG A 214 -21.13 7.77 -0.04
CA ARG A 214 -21.51 6.98 -1.22
C ARG A 214 -20.42 5.99 -1.58
N ILE A 215 -20.76 4.98 -2.35
CA ILE A 215 -19.81 4.07 -2.94
C ILE A 215 -19.11 4.79 -4.10
N TYR A 216 -17.78 4.87 -4.06
CA TYR A 216 -16.95 5.46 -5.10
C TYR A 216 -16.58 4.45 -6.20
N ALA A 217 -16.23 3.20 -5.79
CA ALA A 217 -15.86 2.12 -6.70
C ALA A 217 -16.23 0.77 -6.08
N THR A 218 -16.58 -0.21 -6.92
CA THR A 218 -16.96 -1.58 -6.50
C THR A 218 -16.11 -2.64 -7.17
N GLY A 219 -16.32 -3.91 -6.80
CA GLY A 219 -15.63 -5.03 -7.46
C GLY A 219 -14.15 -5.12 -7.14
N LEU A 220 -13.73 -4.58 -6.01
CA LEU A 220 -12.37 -4.61 -5.46
C LEU A 220 -12.34 -5.56 -4.26
N ARG A 221 -11.89 -6.81 -4.46
CA ARG A 221 -11.96 -7.83 -3.40
C ARG A 221 -11.35 -7.35 -2.07
N ASN A 222 -10.15 -6.82 -2.11
CA ASN A 222 -9.46 -6.28 -0.93
C ASN A 222 -8.41 -5.25 -1.36
N ALA A 223 -8.85 -4.00 -1.49
CA ALA A 223 -7.98 -2.87 -1.82
C ALA A 223 -7.30 -2.38 -0.54
N VAL A 224 -6.09 -2.88 -0.24
CA VAL A 224 -5.39 -2.54 1.01
C VAL A 224 -4.54 -1.28 0.87
N GLY A 225 -3.72 -1.17 -0.16
CA GLY A 225 -3.06 0.10 -0.48
C GLY A 225 -4.06 1.03 -1.17
N LEU A 226 -4.18 2.25 -0.66
CA LEU A 226 -5.06 3.29 -1.21
C LEU A 226 -4.41 4.66 -1.00
N LYS A 227 -4.08 5.36 -2.09
CA LYS A 227 -3.39 6.65 -2.01
C LYS A 227 -3.68 7.52 -3.23
N TRP A 228 -3.85 8.81 -3.00
CA TRP A 228 -3.85 9.81 -4.07
C TRP A 228 -2.42 10.12 -4.50
N ILE A 229 -2.16 10.00 -5.81
CA ILE A 229 -0.92 10.44 -6.44
C ILE A 229 -1.29 11.44 -7.53
N GLY A 230 -0.93 12.69 -7.31
CA GLY A 230 -1.45 13.77 -8.14
C GLY A 230 -2.98 13.79 -8.15
N ARG A 231 -3.59 13.67 -9.33
CA ARG A 231 -5.06 13.69 -9.52
C ARG A 231 -5.70 12.30 -9.58
N PHE A 232 -4.98 11.24 -9.31
CA PHE A 232 -5.47 9.87 -9.44
C PHE A 232 -5.47 9.16 -8.09
N LEU A 233 -6.57 8.49 -7.77
CA LEU A 233 -6.65 7.57 -6.65
C LEU A 233 -6.16 6.20 -7.09
N PHE A 234 -5.01 5.78 -6.58
CA PHE A 234 -4.48 4.45 -6.86
C PHE A 234 -4.83 3.47 -5.75
N ALA A 235 -4.99 2.20 -6.13
CA ALA A 235 -5.20 1.11 -5.18
C ALA A 235 -4.48 -0.16 -5.61
N THR A 236 -3.86 -0.84 -4.65
CA THR A 236 -3.53 -2.27 -4.77
C THR A 236 -4.79 -3.09 -4.46
N ASN A 237 -4.98 -4.22 -5.11
CA ASN A 237 -6.14 -5.07 -4.85
C ASN A 237 -5.76 -6.54 -4.93
N GLN A 238 -6.10 -7.29 -3.89
CA GLN A 238 -5.74 -8.69 -3.74
C GLN A 238 -6.73 -9.60 -4.44
N GLY A 239 -6.21 -10.57 -5.19
CA GLY A 239 -6.98 -11.59 -5.89
C GLY A 239 -7.53 -12.69 -4.96
N SER A 240 -8.45 -13.50 -5.48
CA SER A 240 -9.07 -14.63 -4.74
C SER A 240 -8.25 -15.91 -4.87
N ASP A 241 -8.14 -16.69 -3.79
CA ASP A 241 -7.29 -17.90 -3.78
C ASP A 241 -7.95 -19.12 -4.45
N HIS A 242 -9.26 -19.08 -4.74
CA HIS A 242 -10.00 -20.24 -5.26
C HIS A 242 -9.63 -20.64 -6.70
N LEU A 243 -8.91 -19.78 -7.43
CA LEU A 243 -8.45 -20.04 -8.79
C LEU A 243 -7.10 -20.79 -8.84
N GLY A 244 -6.54 -21.13 -7.67
CA GLY A 244 -5.33 -21.91 -7.50
C GLY A 244 -4.06 -21.07 -7.39
N ARG A 245 -2.91 -21.75 -7.40
CA ARG A 245 -1.61 -21.15 -7.02
C ARG A 245 -1.05 -20.14 -8.03
N LYS A 246 -1.51 -20.18 -9.29
CA LYS A 246 -0.98 -19.32 -10.38
C LYS A 246 -1.93 -18.21 -10.79
N LYS A 247 -3.14 -18.17 -10.24
CA LYS A 247 -4.22 -17.22 -10.58
C LYS A 247 -4.99 -16.83 -9.32
N PRO A 248 -5.64 -15.67 -9.35
CA PRO A 248 -5.52 -14.57 -10.30
C PRO A 248 -4.27 -13.72 -10.03
N ASP A 249 -4.04 -12.69 -10.87
CA ASP A 249 -3.08 -11.64 -10.55
C ASP A 249 -3.53 -10.87 -9.29
N GLU A 250 -2.57 -10.34 -8.54
CA GLU A 250 -2.78 -9.16 -7.71
C GLU A 250 -2.76 -7.94 -8.63
N THR A 251 -3.63 -6.98 -8.40
CA THR A 251 -3.83 -5.88 -9.35
C THR A 251 -3.54 -4.51 -8.75
N PHE A 252 -3.13 -3.58 -9.59
CA PHE A 252 -2.94 -2.18 -9.26
C PHE A 252 -3.80 -1.32 -10.20
N TYR A 253 -4.68 -0.51 -9.65
CA TYR A 253 -5.61 0.30 -10.41
C TYR A 253 -5.45 1.79 -10.14
N ALA A 254 -5.62 2.62 -11.17
CA ALA A 254 -6.04 4.00 -11.02
C ALA A 254 -7.57 4.00 -10.97
N LEU A 255 -8.13 4.20 -9.79
CA LEU A 255 -9.56 4.11 -9.56
C LEU A 255 -10.31 5.28 -10.19
N LYS A 256 -11.51 4.99 -10.68
CA LYS A 256 -12.45 5.98 -11.20
C LYS A 256 -13.76 5.88 -10.44
N GLN A 257 -14.43 7.02 -10.29
CA GLN A 257 -15.75 7.11 -9.69
C GLN A 257 -16.76 6.29 -10.48
N ASP A 258 -17.70 5.62 -9.77
CA ASP A 258 -18.82 4.84 -10.29
C ASP A 258 -18.39 3.66 -11.20
N VAL A 259 -17.13 3.18 -11.06
CA VAL A 259 -16.61 2.05 -11.81
C VAL A 259 -16.61 0.77 -10.99
N ASP A 260 -17.05 -0.32 -11.63
CA ASP A 260 -16.98 -1.68 -11.12
C ASP A 260 -15.74 -2.39 -11.69
N TYR A 261 -14.88 -2.93 -10.82
CA TYR A 261 -13.66 -3.64 -11.16
C TYR A 261 -13.83 -5.16 -11.25
N GLY A 262 -15.06 -5.65 -11.12
CA GLY A 262 -15.52 -6.95 -11.62
C GLY A 262 -15.55 -8.10 -10.62
N TRP A 263 -14.85 -8.03 -9.47
CA TRP A 263 -14.93 -9.11 -8.50
C TRP A 263 -16.36 -9.26 -7.94
N PRO A 264 -16.89 -10.49 -7.72
CA PRO A 264 -16.21 -11.79 -7.85
C PRO A 264 -16.29 -12.42 -9.24
N ALA A 265 -17.07 -11.90 -10.15
CA ALA A 265 -17.39 -12.53 -11.44
C ALA A 265 -16.28 -12.36 -12.50
N CYS A 266 -15.37 -11.44 -12.31
CA CYS A 266 -14.25 -11.20 -13.20
C CYS A 266 -12.95 -11.12 -12.40
N TYR A 267 -11.84 -11.55 -13.01
CA TYR A 267 -10.50 -11.49 -12.44
C TYR A 267 -9.45 -11.12 -13.49
N SER A 268 -8.29 -10.67 -13.07
CA SER A 268 -7.14 -10.44 -13.95
C SER A 268 -6.22 -11.67 -13.98
N TRP A 269 -5.70 -11.99 -15.15
CA TRP A 269 -4.58 -12.92 -15.32
C TRP A 269 -3.68 -12.49 -16.46
N GLN A 270 -2.39 -12.28 -16.12
CA GLN A 270 -1.41 -11.68 -17.02
C GLN A 270 -1.88 -10.34 -17.61
N GLY A 271 -2.54 -9.53 -16.74
CA GLY A 271 -3.08 -8.23 -17.10
C GLY A 271 -4.36 -8.26 -17.93
N LYS A 272 -4.88 -9.44 -18.30
CA LYS A 272 -6.12 -9.59 -19.07
C LYS A 272 -7.28 -9.89 -18.13
N VAL A 273 -8.42 -9.24 -18.36
CA VAL A 273 -9.64 -9.49 -17.61
C VAL A 273 -10.37 -10.73 -18.18
N LEU A 274 -10.64 -11.69 -17.30
CA LEU A 274 -11.27 -12.96 -17.61
C LEU A 274 -12.52 -13.18 -16.75
N ALA A 275 -13.46 -13.98 -17.24
CA ALA A 275 -14.63 -14.38 -16.46
C ALA A 275 -14.26 -15.48 -15.45
N ASP A 276 -14.77 -15.34 -14.23
CA ASP A 276 -14.65 -16.34 -13.19
C ASP A 276 -15.50 -17.57 -13.55
N PRO A 277 -14.96 -18.82 -13.41
CA PRO A 277 -15.72 -20.01 -13.75
C PRO A 277 -16.90 -20.27 -12.83
N LYS A 278 -16.84 -19.81 -11.58
CA LYS A 278 -17.85 -20.05 -10.54
C LYS A 278 -18.91 -18.96 -10.49
N PHE A 279 -18.52 -17.69 -10.65
CA PHE A 279 -19.40 -16.54 -10.50
C PHE A 279 -19.81 -15.99 -11.86
N LYS A 280 -21.11 -15.77 -12.06
CA LYS A 280 -21.66 -15.27 -13.31
C LYS A 280 -22.07 -13.81 -13.20
N ARG A 281 -21.87 -13.07 -14.28
CA ARG A 281 -22.29 -11.69 -14.46
C ARG A 281 -23.03 -11.56 -15.79
N ALA A 282 -24.25 -11.04 -15.77
CA ALA A 282 -25.08 -10.92 -16.98
C ALA A 282 -24.43 -10.10 -18.10
N SER A 283 -23.71 -9.01 -17.74
CA SER A 283 -22.97 -8.16 -18.69
C SER A 283 -21.62 -8.73 -19.12
N GLY A 284 -21.21 -9.91 -18.59
CA GLY A 284 -19.87 -10.46 -18.79
C GLY A 284 -18.77 -9.55 -18.25
N CYS A 285 -17.52 -9.77 -18.66
CA CYS A 285 -16.34 -9.03 -18.16
C CYS A 285 -15.77 -8.03 -19.18
N LYS A 286 -16.39 -7.87 -20.35
CA LYS A 286 -15.84 -7.07 -21.44
C LYS A 286 -15.61 -5.59 -21.08
N ASN A 287 -16.49 -5.03 -20.23
CA ASN A 287 -16.41 -3.62 -19.81
C ASN A 287 -15.69 -3.40 -18.48
N ILE A 288 -15.09 -4.45 -17.91
CA ILE A 288 -14.27 -4.33 -16.70
C ILE A 288 -12.92 -3.74 -17.08
N PRO A 289 -12.44 -2.69 -16.38
CA PRO A 289 -11.15 -2.08 -16.68
C PRO A 289 -10.00 -3.06 -16.49
N SER A 290 -9.04 -3.04 -17.42
CA SER A 290 -7.75 -3.69 -17.20
C SER A 290 -6.98 -2.98 -16.08
N PRO A 291 -6.17 -3.70 -15.30
CA PRO A 291 -5.34 -3.07 -14.28
C PRO A 291 -4.28 -2.15 -14.93
N TYR A 292 -3.87 -1.11 -14.18
CA TYR A 292 -2.74 -0.25 -14.55
C TYR A 292 -1.44 -1.08 -14.64
N THR A 293 -1.26 -1.98 -13.67
CA THR A 293 -0.28 -3.07 -13.68
C THR A 293 -0.76 -4.24 -12.81
N TYR A 294 -0.02 -5.33 -12.82
CA TYR A 294 -0.33 -6.51 -12.02
C TYR A 294 0.93 -7.14 -11.42
N PHE A 295 0.73 -7.87 -10.33
CA PHE A 295 1.77 -8.60 -9.62
C PHE A 295 1.45 -10.10 -9.67
N PRO A 296 2.44 -10.98 -9.41
CA PRO A 296 2.19 -12.41 -9.30
C PRO A 296 1.07 -12.73 -8.31
N SER A 297 0.29 -13.76 -8.59
CA SER A 297 -0.75 -14.27 -7.70
C SER A 297 -0.21 -14.49 -6.28
N HIS A 298 -1.04 -14.22 -5.27
CA HIS A 298 -0.71 -14.41 -3.85
C HIS A 298 0.46 -13.54 -3.34
N SER A 299 0.90 -12.52 -4.08
CA SER A 299 1.92 -11.56 -3.61
C SER A 299 1.44 -10.69 -2.46
N SER A 300 0.12 -10.57 -2.26
CA SER A 300 -0.52 -9.71 -1.26
C SER A 300 0.00 -8.28 -1.35
N ALA A 301 -0.26 -7.61 -2.46
CA ALA A 301 0.13 -6.22 -2.68
C ALA A 301 -0.57 -5.31 -1.67
N LEU A 302 0.20 -4.50 -0.93
CA LEU A 302 -0.26 -3.61 0.13
C LEU A 302 0.06 -2.14 -0.17
N GLY A 303 0.69 -1.44 0.76
CA GLY A 303 1.00 -0.02 0.63
C GLY A 303 2.03 0.30 -0.45
N PHE A 304 2.04 1.54 -0.91
CA PHE A 304 2.92 2.00 -1.98
C PHE A 304 3.12 3.51 -1.90
N ASP A 305 4.19 3.99 -2.56
CA ASP A 305 4.36 5.41 -2.85
C ASP A 305 4.97 5.64 -4.23
N TYR A 306 4.96 6.90 -4.70
CA TYR A 306 5.45 7.29 -6.02
C TYR A 306 6.52 8.38 -5.92
N PHE A 307 7.62 8.19 -6.63
CA PHE A 307 8.77 9.08 -6.68
C PHE A 307 8.77 9.80 -8.02
N ASP A 308 8.29 11.04 -8.06
CA ASP A 308 7.84 11.72 -9.28
C ASP A 308 8.67 12.93 -9.72
N ASP A 309 9.72 13.31 -8.98
CA ASP A 309 10.55 14.43 -9.41
C ASP A 309 11.41 14.07 -10.63
N PRO A 310 11.12 14.65 -11.81
CA PRO A 310 11.88 14.37 -13.02
C PRO A 310 13.31 14.95 -12.99
N HIS A 311 13.60 15.88 -12.07
CA HIS A 311 14.89 16.55 -11.97
C HIS A 311 15.86 15.85 -11.02
N THR A 312 15.35 14.98 -10.15
CA THR A 312 16.19 14.20 -9.26
C THR A 312 16.83 13.04 -10.03
N ASP A 313 18.15 12.94 -9.95
CA ASP A 313 18.88 11.75 -10.43
C ASP A 313 18.83 10.68 -9.33
N SER A 314 17.88 9.77 -9.44
CA SER A 314 17.64 8.68 -8.47
C SER A 314 17.26 7.40 -9.21
N THR A 315 17.71 6.27 -8.65
CA THR A 315 17.35 4.92 -9.14
C THR A 315 15.84 4.67 -9.10
N ILE A 316 15.12 5.30 -8.16
CA ILE A 316 13.66 5.15 -8.00
C ILE A 316 12.85 6.22 -8.69
N LYS A 317 13.48 7.09 -9.45
CA LYS A 317 12.85 8.16 -10.24
C LYS A 317 11.72 7.65 -11.13
N ASN A 318 10.60 8.37 -11.16
CA ASN A 318 9.42 8.05 -11.95
C ASN A 318 8.90 6.62 -11.71
N ALA A 319 9.04 6.12 -10.49
CA ALA A 319 8.65 4.77 -10.11
C ALA A 319 7.66 4.76 -8.95
N PHE A 320 6.74 3.81 -8.99
CA PHE A 320 6.07 3.34 -7.80
C PHE A 320 6.94 2.29 -7.11
N LEU A 321 7.09 2.39 -5.80
CA LEU A 321 7.51 1.29 -4.96
C LEU A 321 6.28 0.71 -4.29
N VAL A 322 6.14 -0.63 -4.33
CA VAL A 322 4.96 -1.34 -3.82
C VAL A 322 5.40 -2.44 -2.87
N ALA A 323 4.85 -2.45 -1.66
CA ALA A 323 5.07 -3.50 -0.69
C ALA A 323 4.28 -4.76 -1.09
N LEU A 324 4.97 -5.81 -1.48
CA LEU A 324 4.41 -7.14 -1.71
C LEU A 324 4.64 -7.99 -0.48
N HIS A 325 3.63 -8.07 0.38
CA HIS A 325 3.68 -8.68 1.71
C HIS A 325 4.02 -10.17 1.70
N GLY A 326 3.63 -10.84 0.64
CA GLY A 326 3.91 -12.26 0.40
C GLY A 326 2.74 -13.19 0.75
N SER A 327 2.77 -14.35 0.10
CA SER A 327 1.75 -15.39 0.23
C SER A 327 1.64 -15.89 1.69
N THR A 328 0.45 -16.38 2.06
CA THR A 328 0.24 -17.06 3.35
C THR A 328 0.85 -18.46 3.35
N ASP A 329 0.95 -19.10 2.17
CA ASP A 329 1.69 -20.35 1.95
C ASP A 329 3.09 -20.01 1.40
N GLU A 330 4.11 -20.14 2.24
CA GLU A 330 5.51 -19.85 1.88
C GLU A 330 6.01 -20.70 0.71
N ALA A 331 5.41 -21.87 0.46
CA ALA A 331 5.75 -22.73 -0.67
C ALA A 331 5.33 -22.13 -2.03
N ILE A 332 4.45 -21.13 -2.07
CA ILE A 332 4.15 -20.37 -3.27
C ILE A 332 5.31 -19.39 -3.54
N GLY A 333 5.86 -18.75 -2.51
CA GLY A 333 7.04 -17.91 -2.57
C GLY A 333 6.87 -16.59 -3.31
N HIS A 334 5.66 -16.19 -3.70
CA HIS A 334 5.40 -14.92 -4.36
C HIS A 334 5.27 -13.79 -3.35
N GLY A 335 5.69 -12.59 -3.74
CA GLY A 335 5.78 -11.42 -2.87
C GLY A 335 7.04 -11.46 -2.01
N TYR A 336 6.96 -11.07 -0.74
CA TYR A 336 8.10 -10.93 0.17
C TYR A 336 9.19 -10.02 -0.39
N GLN A 337 8.78 -8.91 -0.98
CA GLN A 337 9.66 -7.96 -1.64
C GLN A 337 9.03 -6.56 -1.71
N ILE A 338 9.85 -5.57 -1.94
CA ILE A 338 9.40 -4.28 -2.46
C ILE A 338 9.61 -4.32 -3.96
N ALA A 339 8.50 -4.23 -4.70
CA ALA A 339 8.53 -4.16 -6.16
C ALA A 339 8.65 -2.71 -6.63
N MET A 340 9.36 -2.50 -7.73
CA MET A 340 9.46 -1.22 -8.42
C MET A 340 8.78 -1.32 -9.78
N MET A 341 7.93 -0.35 -10.07
CA MET A 341 7.24 -0.31 -11.34
C MET A 341 7.26 1.09 -11.94
N ARG A 342 7.48 1.15 -13.24
CA ARG A 342 7.37 2.34 -14.08
C ARG A 342 6.35 2.13 -15.17
N LYS A 343 5.69 3.20 -15.58
CA LYS A 343 4.68 3.12 -16.65
C LYS A 343 5.25 2.49 -17.92
N GLY A 344 4.59 1.44 -18.42
CA GLY A 344 4.98 0.77 -19.65
C GLY A 344 6.24 -0.10 -19.56
N GLN A 345 6.80 -0.30 -18.37
CA GLN A 345 7.96 -1.16 -18.15
C GLN A 345 7.56 -2.46 -17.42
N LYS A 346 8.43 -3.45 -17.49
CA LYS A 346 8.30 -4.69 -16.74
C LYS A 346 8.47 -4.40 -15.25
N LEU A 347 7.74 -5.15 -14.42
CA LEU A 347 7.90 -5.13 -12.98
C LEU A 347 9.33 -5.54 -12.60
N GLU A 348 9.95 -4.77 -11.72
CA GLU A 348 11.29 -5.00 -11.19
C GLU A 348 11.24 -5.27 -9.70
N THR A 349 12.23 -5.99 -9.17
CA THR A 349 12.46 -6.12 -7.73
C THR A 349 13.37 -4.98 -7.29
N PHE A 350 12.91 -4.14 -6.36
CA PHE A 350 13.74 -3.12 -5.73
C PHE A 350 14.44 -3.68 -4.48
N MET A 351 13.73 -4.49 -3.68
CA MET A 351 14.28 -5.09 -2.46
C MET A 351 13.70 -6.47 -2.24
N ASP A 352 14.53 -7.45 -1.89
CA ASP A 352 14.13 -8.79 -1.49
C ASP A 352 14.92 -9.29 -0.27
N GLY A 353 14.89 -10.60 0.01
CA GLY A 353 15.54 -11.20 1.19
C GLY A 353 14.60 -11.40 2.38
N PHE A 354 13.35 -10.98 2.29
CA PHE A 354 12.33 -11.20 3.34
C PHE A 354 11.93 -12.68 3.48
N LEU A 355 12.08 -13.46 2.41
CA LEU A 355 11.91 -14.91 2.41
C LEU A 355 13.18 -15.57 1.85
N VAL A 356 13.82 -16.43 2.65
CA VAL A 356 14.99 -17.21 2.22
C VAL A 356 14.72 -18.69 2.47
N GLY A 357 14.59 -19.47 1.38
CA GLY A 357 14.10 -20.84 1.45
C GLY A 357 12.66 -20.89 1.98
N LYS A 358 12.46 -21.44 3.17
CA LYS A 358 11.15 -21.49 3.85
C LYS A 358 11.09 -20.55 5.07
N LYS A 359 12.13 -19.76 5.32
CA LYS A 359 12.22 -18.89 6.49
C LYS A 359 11.82 -17.47 6.13
N VAL A 360 10.75 -16.98 6.75
CA VAL A 360 10.27 -15.61 6.62
C VAL A 360 10.96 -14.74 7.67
N TYR A 361 11.77 -13.79 7.22
CA TYR A 361 12.45 -12.80 8.06
C TYR A 361 11.64 -11.53 8.23
N GLY A 362 10.83 -11.18 7.20
CA GLY A 362 9.99 -9.99 7.21
C GLY A 362 8.86 -10.06 6.20
N ARG A 363 7.93 -9.09 6.30
CA ARG A 363 6.82 -8.88 5.36
C ARG A 363 6.57 -7.38 5.22
N PRO A 364 6.98 -6.75 4.11
CA PRO A 364 6.74 -5.32 3.91
C PRO A 364 5.24 -5.03 3.81
N ALA A 365 4.78 -3.96 4.48
CA ALA A 365 3.36 -3.63 4.55
C ALA A 365 3.02 -2.25 3.98
N ASP A 366 3.78 -1.20 4.28
CA ASP A 366 3.55 0.13 3.71
C ASP A 366 4.87 0.78 3.30
N ILE A 367 4.77 1.74 2.38
CA ILE A 367 5.87 2.59 1.94
C ILE A 367 5.43 4.04 2.07
N TYR A 368 6.27 4.84 2.70
CA TYR A 368 6.04 6.27 2.90
C TYR A 368 7.24 7.06 2.37
N LYS A 369 7.03 7.78 1.27
CA LYS A 369 8.02 8.67 0.67
C LYS A 369 8.33 9.83 1.63
N ILE A 370 9.60 10.06 1.93
CA ILE A 370 10.09 11.21 2.69
C ILE A 370 10.50 12.30 1.71
N ASP A 371 11.31 11.93 0.75
CA ASP A 371 11.76 12.75 -0.36
C ASP A 371 12.02 11.86 -1.60
N GLU A 372 12.61 12.43 -2.66
CA GLU A 372 12.84 11.71 -3.93
C GLU A 372 13.93 10.63 -3.86
N LYS A 373 14.68 10.57 -2.76
CA LYS A 373 15.79 9.62 -2.56
C LYS A 373 15.63 8.77 -1.31
N SER A 374 14.57 9.02 -0.50
CA SER A 374 14.41 8.35 0.77
C SER A 374 12.95 8.03 1.11
N PHE A 375 12.77 6.95 1.85
CA PHE A 375 11.46 6.50 2.30
C PHE A 375 11.54 5.67 3.58
N TYR A 376 10.42 5.59 4.30
CA TYR A 376 10.19 4.57 5.31
C TYR A 376 9.42 3.40 4.71
N PHE A 377 9.68 2.19 5.22
CA PHE A 377 8.73 1.10 5.05
C PHE A 377 8.52 0.36 6.37
N SER A 378 7.32 -0.17 6.53
CA SER A 378 6.95 -0.99 7.68
C SER A 378 7.08 -2.47 7.36
N ASP A 379 7.60 -3.25 8.31
CA ASP A 379 7.67 -4.70 8.27
C ASP A 379 6.80 -5.24 9.40
N ASP A 380 5.61 -5.71 9.07
CA ASP A 380 4.62 -6.14 10.04
C ASP A 380 4.89 -7.53 10.64
N ARG A 381 5.82 -8.28 10.06
CA ARG A 381 6.28 -9.57 10.59
C ARG A 381 7.43 -9.40 11.58
N ALA A 382 8.36 -8.51 11.27
CA ALA A 382 9.50 -8.24 12.14
C ALA A 382 9.17 -7.24 13.25
N GLY A 383 8.11 -6.44 13.11
CA GLY A 383 7.76 -5.33 14.01
C GLY A 383 8.78 -4.20 13.93
N VAL A 384 9.21 -3.88 12.73
CA VAL A 384 10.30 -2.93 12.45
C VAL A 384 9.85 -1.92 11.42
N ILE A 385 10.28 -0.68 11.61
CA ILE A 385 10.25 0.36 10.60
C ILE A 385 11.67 0.56 10.09
N TYR A 386 11.84 0.51 8.79
CA TYR A 386 13.11 0.76 8.14
C TYR A 386 13.12 2.14 7.48
N TYR A 387 14.26 2.79 7.56
CA TYR A 387 14.61 3.95 6.76
C TYR A 387 15.54 3.52 5.63
N VAL A 388 15.18 3.89 4.42
CA VAL A 388 15.95 3.59 3.20
C VAL A 388 16.28 4.90 2.53
N ARG A 389 17.55 5.09 2.16
CA ARG A 389 17.99 6.29 1.43
C ARG A 389 19.03 5.95 0.36
N GLU A 390 19.00 6.69 -0.72
CA GLU A 390 20.05 6.69 -1.73
C GLU A 390 21.23 7.54 -1.24
N LYS A 391 22.45 7.02 -1.40
CA LYS A 391 23.72 7.65 -0.95
C LYS A 391 24.15 8.79 -1.87
#